data_1c9e35227bcd8207cd011d2c363667be
#
_entry.id   1c9e35227bcd8207cd011d2c363667be
#
_cell.length_a   1.000
_cell.length_b   1.000
_cell.length_c   1.000
_cell.angle_alpha   90.00
_cell.angle_beta   90.00
_cell.angle_gamma   90.00
#
_symmetry.space_group_name_H-M   'P 1'
#
loop_
_entity.id
_entity.type
_entity.pdbx_description
1 polymer ?
#
loop_
_entity_poly.entity_id
_entity_poly.type
_entity_poly.pdbx_seq_one_letter_code
_entity_poly.pdbx_strand_id
1 'polypeptide(L)'
;MTTTHWQRYAPKYPLESFHHIAREAGLELFRNVQVPDAMVGMGLINAISMACQGLIDVKLPTGQTRPVTQNLMLVAESGERKSTVFELLQAPFRNADTKAMTAFKQQTEAYEIEYGLWTAKMKGLRSAISKAVAAGKSAEALESQLKEHAEKKPLQPRLRCFLRQDITAKAIMEAVQGDGESIAITTDEGHMLFKSEAMANVGLLNRLWDSPGMMPLDRAENEHLIAMNPRVSVSIMTQYEPLKQFLNRRGSVAKGSGHWARYLVAWPRSMMGYRRIEDVEPVWEHLPAFHERVAELLLKYKELSASGAVVREVVSFSIDARARWVELASETESLLRDGEYLSDINDFAAKIMEIVARLAASMQYFSGEGGDITLDTINRAFEIVRWHVDEYKHLFSPAFVVSQDQADAQALDRYLHAKWWRGIYSDTCVPKNQVLRCGPVRNRARLNAAISVLEGQGAIQICSGYRDKRTYLRLMNHYFDRRAL
;
A
#
# COMPACT_ATOMS: atom_id res chain seq x y z
N MET A 1 3.51 -28.59 -12.96
CA MET A 1 3.18 -27.57 -13.98
C MET A 1 3.95 -26.32 -13.63
N THR A 2 4.88 -25.92 -14.45
CA THR A 2 5.97 -25.00 -14.17
C THR A 2 5.52 -23.55 -14.18
N THR A 3 6.00 -22.75 -13.24
CA THR A 3 5.85 -21.30 -13.05
C THR A 3 5.97 -20.42 -14.31
N THR A 4 6.46 -20.97 -15.42
CA THR A 4 6.53 -20.32 -16.74
C THR A 4 5.17 -20.10 -17.40
N HIS A 5 4.14 -20.87 -17.06
CA HIS A 5 2.78 -20.68 -17.61
C HIS A 5 2.05 -19.50 -16.98
N TRP A 6 2.26 -19.23 -15.71
CA TRP A 6 1.66 -18.09 -15.02
C TRP A 6 2.17 -16.76 -15.54
N GLN A 7 3.47 -16.67 -15.81
CA GLN A 7 4.04 -15.45 -16.41
C GLN A 7 3.51 -15.12 -17.80
N ARG A 8 2.88 -16.07 -18.53
CA ARG A 8 2.33 -15.83 -19.87
C ARG A 8 0.86 -15.36 -19.88
N TYR A 9 0.10 -15.51 -18.80
CA TYR A 9 -1.35 -15.24 -18.76
C TYR A 9 -1.81 -14.52 -17.51
N ALA A 10 -1.08 -13.47 -17.06
CA ALA A 10 -1.70 -12.53 -16.11
C ALA A 10 -2.93 -11.92 -16.80
N PRO A 11 -4.14 -12.10 -16.28
CA PRO A 11 -5.32 -11.51 -16.88
C PRO A 11 -5.15 -10.00 -16.90
N LYS A 12 -5.66 -9.35 -17.95
CA LYS A 12 -5.69 -7.89 -18.07
C LYS A 12 -6.35 -7.31 -16.81
N TYR A 13 -5.75 -6.26 -16.25
CA TYR A 13 -6.35 -5.57 -15.13
C TYR A 13 -7.69 -4.92 -15.55
N PRO A 14 -8.77 -5.02 -14.75
CA PRO A 14 -10.10 -4.57 -15.15
C PRO A 14 -10.26 -3.05 -15.04
N LEU A 15 -9.49 -2.25 -15.80
CA LEU A 15 -9.63 -0.78 -15.83
C LEU A 15 -11.04 -0.33 -16.22
N GLU A 16 -11.72 -1.13 -17.06
CA GLU A 16 -13.10 -0.88 -17.46
C GLU A 16 -14.12 -0.97 -16.32
N SER A 17 -13.73 -1.58 -15.20
CA SER A 17 -14.58 -1.70 -14.01
C SER A 17 -14.61 -0.42 -13.17
N PHE A 18 -13.78 0.58 -13.43
CA PHE A 18 -13.95 1.88 -12.80
C PHE A 18 -15.13 2.65 -13.40
N HIS A 19 -15.74 3.57 -12.63
CA HIS A 19 -16.74 4.50 -13.16
C HIS A 19 -16.12 5.52 -14.12
N HIS A 20 -16.94 6.15 -14.94
CA HIS A 20 -16.54 6.92 -16.11
C HIS A 20 -15.34 7.84 -15.90
N ILE A 21 -15.38 8.75 -14.91
CA ILE A 21 -14.29 9.72 -14.67
C ILE A 21 -12.94 9.01 -14.44
N ALA A 22 -12.92 8.01 -13.56
CA ALA A 22 -11.71 7.27 -13.23
C ALA A 22 -11.28 6.33 -14.35
N ARG A 23 -12.24 5.69 -15.04
CA ARG A 23 -11.99 4.78 -16.17
C ARG A 23 -11.30 5.49 -17.31
N GLU A 24 -11.86 6.61 -17.77
CA GLU A 24 -11.31 7.35 -18.92
C GLU A 24 -9.92 7.92 -18.60
N ALA A 25 -9.74 8.51 -17.41
CA ALA A 25 -8.42 8.95 -16.96
C ALA A 25 -7.41 7.79 -16.85
N GLY A 26 -7.86 6.61 -16.39
CA GLY A 26 -7.02 5.42 -16.31
C GLY A 26 -6.60 4.89 -17.67
N LEU A 27 -7.53 4.80 -18.62
CA LEU A 27 -7.23 4.35 -19.99
C LEU A 27 -6.30 5.35 -20.72
N GLU A 28 -6.46 6.64 -20.47
CA GLU A 28 -5.58 7.69 -20.99
C GLU A 28 -4.18 7.58 -20.39
N LEU A 29 -4.04 7.42 -19.08
CA LEU A 29 -2.76 7.18 -18.40
C LEU A 29 -2.07 5.92 -18.95
N PHE A 30 -2.80 4.81 -19.11
CA PHE A 30 -2.26 3.58 -19.65
C PHE A 30 -1.65 3.78 -21.04
N ARG A 31 -2.37 4.49 -21.92
CA ARG A 31 -1.91 4.79 -23.30
C ARG A 31 -0.71 5.73 -23.30
N ASN A 32 -0.80 6.85 -22.57
CA ASN A 32 0.18 7.93 -22.64
C ASN A 32 1.48 7.57 -21.89
N VAL A 33 1.39 6.92 -20.72
CA VAL A 33 2.57 6.60 -19.90
C VAL A 33 3.18 5.26 -20.27
N GLN A 34 2.42 4.36 -20.91
CA GLN A 34 2.85 3.02 -21.31
C GLN A 34 3.45 2.23 -20.13
N VAL A 35 2.66 2.06 -19.10
CA VAL A 35 2.95 1.28 -17.89
C VAL A 35 2.01 0.07 -17.81
N PRO A 36 2.28 -0.94 -16.98
CA PRO A 36 1.33 -2.00 -16.73
C PRO A 36 -0.05 -1.47 -16.29
N ASP A 37 -1.13 -2.01 -16.84
CA ASP A 37 -2.50 -1.65 -16.54
C ASP A 37 -2.84 -1.73 -15.04
N ALA A 38 -2.35 -2.75 -14.35
CA ALA A 38 -2.50 -2.90 -12.92
C ALA A 38 -1.83 -1.77 -12.11
N MET A 39 -0.74 -1.19 -12.61
CA MET A 39 -0.09 -0.03 -11.98
C MET A 39 -1.00 1.19 -12.03
N VAL A 40 -1.68 1.41 -13.15
CA VAL A 40 -2.67 2.47 -13.30
C VAL A 40 -3.85 2.22 -12.35
N GLY A 41 -4.39 0.99 -12.35
CA GLY A 41 -5.51 0.62 -11.48
C GLY A 41 -5.21 0.82 -9.99
N MET A 42 -4.02 0.42 -9.55
CA MET A 42 -3.54 0.67 -8.17
C MET A 42 -3.47 2.16 -7.85
N GLY A 43 -2.96 2.97 -8.79
CA GLY A 43 -2.92 4.42 -8.65
C GLY A 43 -4.31 5.05 -8.54
N LEU A 44 -5.28 4.59 -9.33
CA LEU A 44 -6.68 5.03 -9.27
C LEU A 44 -7.32 4.66 -7.93
N ILE A 45 -7.20 3.39 -7.47
CA ILE A 45 -7.72 2.97 -6.15
C ILE A 45 -7.14 3.86 -5.06
N ASN A 46 -5.82 4.10 -5.09
CA ASN A 46 -5.15 4.95 -4.12
C ASN A 46 -5.75 6.36 -4.09
N ALA A 47 -5.82 7.03 -5.24
CA ALA A 47 -6.32 8.41 -5.33
C ALA A 47 -7.81 8.51 -4.94
N ILE A 48 -8.65 7.57 -5.39
CA ILE A 48 -10.09 7.53 -5.05
C ILE A 48 -10.28 7.31 -3.54
N SER A 49 -9.59 6.30 -2.96
CA SER A 49 -9.66 6.02 -1.52
C SER A 49 -9.22 7.23 -0.70
N MET A 50 -8.09 7.83 -1.05
CA MET A 50 -7.56 9.02 -0.39
C MET A 50 -8.52 10.21 -0.44
N ALA A 51 -9.18 10.45 -1.59
CA ALA A 51 -10.11 11.55 -1.76
C ALA A 51 -11.40 11.36 -0.92
N CYS A 52 -11.85 10.11 -0.75
CA CYS A 52 -13.11 9.78 -0.08
C CYS A 52 -12.96 9.52 1.42
N GLN A 53 -11.81 9.03 1.90
CA GLN A 53 -11.66 8.48 3.27
C GLN A 53 -11.94 9.48 4.39
N GLY A 54 -11.78 10.77 4.14
CA GLY A 54 -12.11 11.84 5.11
C GLY A 54 -13.58 12.22 5.15
N LEU A 55 -14.37 11.80 4.15
CA LEU A 55 -15.75 12.26 3.91
C LEU A 55 -16.79 11.19 4.22
N ILE A 56 -16.47 9.91 3.98
CA ILE A 56 -17.45 8.84 4.07
C ILE A 56 -16.94 7.64 4.88
N ASP A 57 -17.89 6.88 5.40
CA ASP A 57 -17.75 5.52 5.90
C ASP A 57 -18.76 4.60 5.17
N VAL A 58 -18.56 3.29 5.20
CA VAL A 58 -19.47 2.31 4.59
C VAL A 58 -20.17 1.48 5.66
N LYS A 59 -21.48 1.31 5.53
CA LYS A 59 -22.28 0.40 6.38
C LYS A 59 -22.40 -0.95 5.69
N LEU A 60 -21.72 -1.95 6.22
CA LEU A 60 -21.78 -3.33 5.70
C LEU A 60 -23.19 -3.92 5.85
N PRO A 61 -23.59 -4.87 4.97
CA PRO A 61 -24.84 -5.63 5.12
C PRO A 61 -24.97 -6.34 6.47
N THR A 62 -23.86 -6.67 7.13
CA THR A 62 -23.78 -7.24 8.49
C THR A 62 -24.04 -6.23 9.62
N GLY A 63 -24.28 -4.95 9.29
CA GLY A 63 -24.62 -3.87 10.24
C GLY A 63 -23.45 -3.05 10.77
N GLN A 64 -22.21 -3.48 10.52
CA GLN A 64 -21.02 -2.76 10.98
C GLN A 64 -20.71 -1.56 10.07
N THR A 65 -20.34 -0.41 10.65
CA THR A 65 -19.79 0.72 9.90
C THR A 65 -18.27 0.59 9.86
N ARG A 66 -17.68 0.76 8.66
CA ARG A 66 -16.26 0.65 8.41
C ARG A 66 -15.72 1.87 7.66
N PRO A 67 -14.46 2.26 7.89
CA PRO A 67 -13.80 3.28 7.06
C PRO A 67 -13.64 2.80 5.62
N VAL A 68 -13.48 3.72 4.68
CA VAL A 68 -13.24 3.37 3.27
C VAL A 68 -11.77 3.40 2.88
N THR A 69 -10.87 3.48 3.85
CA THR A 69 -9.41 3.45 3.64
C THR A 69 -8.97 2.15 2.98
N GLN A 70 -8.02 2.24 2.04
CA GLN A 70 -7.40 1.10 1.38
C GLN A 70 -5.89 1.07 1.63
N ASN A 71 -5.35 -0.12 1.85
CA ASN A 71 -3.91 -0.33 1.88
C ASN A 71 -3.48 -1.04 0.59
N LEU A 72 -2.41 -0.56 -0.02
CA LEU A 72 -1.97 -0.98 -1.34
C LEU A 72 -0.47 -1.32 -1.33
N MET A 73 -0.09 -2.37 -2.04
CA MET A 73 1.31 -2.69 -2.29
C MET A 73 1.55 -3.05 -3.75
N LEU A 74 2.35 -2.23 -4.43
CA LEU A 74 2.76 -2.44 -5.81
C LEU A 74 4.21 -2.91 -5.84
N VAL A 75 4.44 -4.09 -6.42
CA VAL A 75 5.79 -4.62 -6.67
C VAL A 75 6.13 -4.36 -8.13
N ALA A 76 7.15 -3.53 -8.38
CA ALA A 76 7.62 -3.26 -9.73
C ALA A 76 9.08 -2.79 -9.71
N GLU A 77 9.86 -3.21 -10.70
CA GLU A 77 11.28 -2.92 -10.76
C GLU A 77 11.59 -1.45 -11.09
N SER A 78 12.85 -1.05 -10.95
CA SER A 78 13.29 0.30 -11.37
C SER A 78 13.10 0.46 -12.89
N GLY A 79 12.73 1.67 -13.33
CA GLY A 79 12.48 1.96 -14.76
C GLY A 79 11.05 1.65 -15.24
N GLU A 80 10.15 1.15 -14.38
CA GLU A 80 8.74 0.87 -14.72
C GLU A 80 7.86 2.12 -14.77
N ARG A 81 8.41 3.32 -14.62
CA ARG A 81 7.69 4.61 -14.61
C ARG A 81 6.65 4.72 -13.47
N LYS A 82 6.88 4.01 -12.34
CA LYS A 82 6.02 4.06 -11.16
C LYS A 82 5.74 5.49 -10.71
N SER A 83 6.82 6.24 -10.48
CA SER A 83 6.74 7.62 -9.99
C SER A 83 5.89 8.50 -10.92
N THR A 84 6.03 8.35 -12.25
CA THR A 84 5.27 9.14 -13.23
C THR A 84 3.76 8.96 -13.06
N VAL A 85 3.26 7.72 -12.94
CA VAL A 85 1.81 7.46 -12.77
C VAL A 85 1.31 8.04 -11.46
N PHE A 86 2.05 7.81 -10.37
CA PHE A 86 1.64 8.29 -9.05
C PHE A 86 1.77 9.81 -8.92
N GLU A 87 2.76 10.43 -9.56
CA GLU A 87 2.87 11.89 -9.64
C GLU A 87 1.67 12.51 -10.34
N LEU A 88 1.25 11.96 -11.47
CA LEU A 88 0.08 12.44 -12.20
C LEU A 88 -1.20 12.29 -11.38
N LEU A 89 -1.45 11.11 -10.79
CA LEU A 89 -2.68 10.86 -10.03
C LEU A 89 -2.71 11.59 -8.67
N GLN A 90 -1.56 11.85 -8.07
CA GLN A 90 -1.46 12.55 -6.78
C GLN A 90 -1.29 14.07 -6.92
N ALA A 91 -1.21 14.63 -8.12
CA ALA A 91 -1.02 16.06 -8.33
C ALA A 91 -2.01 16.95 -7.54
N PRO A 92 -3.33 16.65 -7.46
CA PRO A 92 -4.26 17.46 -6.67
C PRO A 92 -3.95 17.47 -5.17
N PHE A 93 -3.50 16.32 -4.62
CA PHE A 93 -3.12 16.21 -3.21
C PHE A 93 -1.87 17.02 -2.90
N ARG A 94 -0.84 16.95 -3.76
CA ARG A 94 0.39 17.75 -3.62
C ARG A 94 0.10 19.26 -3.70
N ASN A 95 -0.80 19.65 -4.60
CA ASN A 95 -1.24 21.04 -4.70
C ASN A 95 -1.97 21.49 -3.43
N ALA A 96 -2.82 20.64 -2.85
CA ALA A 96 -3.48 20.93 -1.58
C ALA A 96 -2.47 21.05 -0.43
N ASP A 97 -1.49 20.13 -0.34
CA ASP A 97 -0.43 20.15 0.66
C ASP A 97 0.46 21.41 0.53
N THR A 98 0.80 21.82 -0.69
CA THR A 98 1.57 23.06 -0.92
C THR A 98 0.82 24.29 -0.40
N LYS A 99 -0.51 24.36 -0.65
CA LYS A 99 -1.35 25.41 -0.10
C LYS A 99 -1.42 25.36 1.43
N ALA A 100 -1.53 24.16 2.01
CA ALA A 100 -1.54 23.96 3.45
C ALA A 100 -0.21 24.39 4.11
N MET A 101 0.94 24.05 3.49
CA MET A 101 2.26 24.48 3.96
C MET A 101 2.42 26.02 3.93
N THR A 102 1.95 26.67 2.87
CA THR A 102 1.98 28.14 2.77
C THR A 102 1.11 28.77 3.85
N ALA A 103 -0.12 28.28 4.07
CA ALA A 103 -1.00 28.78 5.10
C ALA A 103 -0.43 28.54 6.51
N PHE A 104 0.17 27.37 6.74
CA PHE A 104 0.82 27.04 8.01
C PHE A 104 1.95 28.00 8.35
N LYS A 105 2.80 28.34 7.36
CA LYS A 105 3.88 29.32 7.56
C LYS A 105 3.33 30.69 8.01
N GLN A 106 2.31 31.21 7.33
CA GLN A 106 1.67 32.47 7.68
C GLN A 106 1.04 32.44 9.10
N GLN A 107 0.34 31.34 9.41
CA GLN A 107 -0.26 31.14 10.73
C GLN A 107 0.79 31.05 11.84
N THR A 108 1.94 30.41 11.55
CA THR A 108 3.04 30.28 12.52
C THR A 108 3.66 31.64 12.81
N GLU A 109 3.89 32.47 11.81
CA GLU A 109 4.41 33.83 11.97
C GLU A 109 3.45 34.69 12.81
N ALA A 110 2.14 34.62 12.55
CA ALA A 110 1.12 35.31 13.36
C ALA A 110 1.08 34.81 14.81
N TYR A 111 1.09 33.49 14.99
CA TYR A 111 1.11 32.84 16.29
C TYR A 111 2.32 33.24 17.13
N GLU A 112 3.52 33.31 16.57
CA GLU A 112 4.72 33.73 17.32
C GLU A 112 4.58 35.12 17.90
N ILE A 113 4.02 36.05 17.14
CA ILE A 113 3.73 37.42 17.61
C ILE A 113 2.68 37.40 18.73
N GLU A 114 1.53 36.76 18.51
CA GLU A 114 0.44 36.65 19.46
C GLU A 114 0.86 35.96 20.76
N TYR A 115 1.59 34.86 20.64
CA TYR A 115 2.10 34.11 21.80
C TYR A 115 3.14 34.89 22.58
N GLY A 116 4.00 35.65 21.89
CA GLY A 116 4.96 36.58 22.49
C GLY A 116 4.24 37.65 23.34
N LEU A 117 3.21 38.30 22.79
CA LEU A 117 2.39 39.27 23.48
C LEU A 117 1.63 38.64 24.68
N TRP A 118 1.03 37.47 24.47
CA TRP A 118 0.36 36.74 25.53
C TRP A 118 1.31 36.39 26.69
N THR A 119 2.50 35.90 26.38
CA THR A 119 3.52 35.53 27.37
C THR A 119 4.01 36.74 28.12
N ALA A 120 4.24 37.89 27.46
CA ALA A 120 4.67 39.13 28.10
C ALA A 120 3.63 39.63 29.09
N LYS A 121 2.32 39.61 28.73
CA LYS A 121 1.23 40.01 29.59
C LYS A 121 1.06 39.04 30.79
N MET A 122 1.18 37.72 30.56
CA MET A 122 1.20 36.70 31.62
C MET A 122 2.30 36.97 32.64
N LYS A 123 3.52 37.28 32.19
CA LYS A 123 4.66 37.63 33.05
C LYS A 123 4.41 38.91 33.85
N GLY A 124 3.84 39.93 33.20
CA GLY A 124 3.47 41.18 33.85
C GLY A 124 2.44 41.00 34.98
N LEU A 125 1.35 40.27 34.72
CA LEU A 125 0.31 39.96 35.69
C LEU A 125 0.85 39.15 36.87
N ARG A 126 1.65 38.09 36.61
CA ARG A 126 2.31 37.31 37.68
C ARG A 126 3.21 38.17 38.56
N SER A 127 4.01 39.09 37.97
CA SER A 127 4.85 40.01 38.70
C SER A 127 4.04 41.01 39.55
N ALA A 128 2.93 41.53 39.02
CA ALA A 128 2.03 42.43 39.75
C ALA A 128 1.37 41.74 40.94
N ILE A 129 0.91 40.50 40.79
CA ILE A 129 0.37 39.67 41.89
C ILE A 129 1.42 39.47 42.97
N SER A 130 2.62 39.05 42.61
CA SER A 130 3.73 38.83 43.55
C SER A 130 4.05 40.10 44.36
N LYS A 131 4.07 41.27 43.70
CA LYS A 131 4.31 42.55 44.36
C LYS A 131 3.16 42.94 45.28
N ALA A 132 1.91 42.72 44.90
CA ALA A 132 0.74 43.00 45.73
C ALA A 132 0.74 42.14 46.99
N VAL A 133 0.98 40.84 46.86
CA VAL A 133 1.09 39.89 47.97
C VAL A 133 2.24 40.26 48.91
N ALA A 134 3.42 40.59 48.41
CA ALA A 134 4.56 41.04 49.20
C ALA A 134 4.30 42.35 49.97
N ALA A 135 3.43 43.21 49.44
CA ALA A 135 3.02 44.45 50.05
C ALA A 135 1.79 44.31 50.99
N GLY A 136 1.29 43.08 51.23
CA GLY A 136 0.11 42.81 52.05
C GLY A 136 -1.21 43.34 51.45
N LYS A 137 -1.27 43.62 50.14
CA LYS A 137 -2.45 44.09 49.40
C LYS A 137 -3.25 42.95 48.82
N SER A 138 -4.58 43.11 48.68
CA SER A 138 -5.40 42.13 47.96
C SER A 138 -4.95 42.02 46.51
N ALA A 139 -4.79 40.77 46.02
CA ALA A 139 -4.42 40.44 44.64
C ALA A 139 -5.60 39.91 43.82
N GLU A 140 -6.83 39.78 44.39
CA GLU A 140 -7.98 39.12 43.77
C GLU A 140 -8.32 39.62 42.36
N ALA A 141 -8.30 40.94 42.14
CA ALA A 141 -8.56 41.53 40.82
C ALA A 141 -7.49 41.14 39.78
N LEU A 142 -6.21 41.09 40.19
CA LEU A 142 -5.12 40.69 39.34
C LEU A 142 -5.14 39.17 39.04
N GLU A 143 -5.56 38.35 40.01
CA GLU A 143 -5.74 36.92 39.85
C GLU A 143 -6.88 36.61 38.88
N SER A 144 -8.01 37.35 38.97
CA SER A 144 -9.10 37.24 37.99
C SER A 144 -8.65 37.60 36.59
N GLN A 145 -7.88 38.69 36.42
CA GLN A 145 -7.30 39.08 35.14
C GLN A 145 -6.32 38.03 34.61
N LEU A 146 -5.54 37.40 35.48
CA LEU A 146 -4.62 36.32 35.10
C LEU A 146 -5.37 35.08 34.57
N LYS A 147 -6.47 34.70 35.27
CA LYS A 147 -7.31 33.56 34.82
C LYS A 147 -7.94 33.84 33.46
N GLU A 148 -8.59 34.99 33.28
CA GLU A 148 -9.18 35.42 32.02
C GLU A 148 -8.13 35.47 30.89
N HIS A 149 -6.93 35.97 31.20
CA HIS A 149 -5.86 36.02 30.19
C HIS A 149 -5.31 34.62 29.87
N ALA A 150 -5.26 33.71 30.84
CA ALA A 150 -4.82 32.31 30.61
C ALA A 150 -5.75 31.56 29.64
N GLU A 151 -7.07 31.81 29.71
CA GLU A 151 -8.08 31.24 28.82
C GLU A 151 -7.90 31.71 27.36
N LYS A 152 -7.30 32.88 27.15
CA LYS A 152 -7.02 33.47 25.83
C LYS A 152 -5.68 33.04 25.25
N LYS A 153 -5.13 31.88 25.68
CA LYS A 153 -3.87 31.39 25.16
C LYS A 153 -4.00 31.12 23.65
N PRO A 154 -3.13 31.71 22.80
CA PRO A 154 -3.14 31.43 21.38
C PRO A 154 -2.96 29.94 21.10
N LEU A 155 -3.73 29.41 20.16
CA LEU A 155 -3.63 28.02 19.72
C LEU A 155 -2.47 27.86 18.75
N GLN A 156 -1.60 26.91 19.04
CA GLN A 156 -0.47 26.60 18.15
C GLN A 156 -0.98 26.06 16.81
N PRO A 157 -0.56 26.64 15.69
CA PRO A 157 -0.89 26.14 14.37
C PRO A 157 -0.41 24.70 14.17
N ARG A 158 -1.14 23.92 13.38
CA ARG A 158 -0.75 22.56 13.01
C ARG A 158 -0.60 22.46 11.50
N LEU A 159 0.50 21.85 11.06
CA LEU A 159 0.69 21.50 9.65
C LEU A 159 -0.20 20.32 9.30
N ARG A 160 -1.22 20.56 8.49
CA ARG A 160 -2.17 19.54 8.01
C ARG A 160 -1.85 19.17 6.55
N CYS A 161 -0.72 18.48 6.33
CA CYS A 161 -0.44 17.86 5.03
C CYS A 161 -1.11 16.48 4.97
N PHE A 162 -1.69 16.17 3.83
CA PHE A 162 -2.37 14.92 3.58
C PHE A 162 -1.39 13.79 3.28
N LEU A 163 -0.41 14.03 2.39
CA LEU A 163 0.59 13.04 1.99
C LEU A 163 1.74 12.97 3.01
N ARG A 164 2.09 11.76 3.39
CA ARG A 164 3.23 11.44 4.25
C ARG A 164 4.08 10.37 3.59
N GLN A 165 5.40 10.50 3.66
CA GLN A 165 6.33 9.55 3.05
C GLN A 165 7.09 8.76 4.13
N ASP A 166 8.24 9.24 4.55
CA ASP A 166 9.04 8.60 5.59
C ASP A 166 8.55 9.04 6.98
N ILE A 167 7.79 8.16 7.65
CA ILE A 167 7.06 8.52 8.87
C ILE A 167 7.28 7.51 9.99
N THR A 168 7.59 8.02 11.19
CA THR A 168 7.68 7.21 12.41
C THR A 168 6.30 6.97 13.04
N ALA A 169 6.19 5.98 13.92
CA ALA A 169 4.96 5.72 14.65
C ALA A 169 4.47 6.96 15.46
N LYS A 170 5.41 7.72 16.04
CA LYS A 170 5.10 8.99 16.75
C LYS A 170 4.52 10.02 15.77
N ALA A 171 5.19 10.23 14.64
CA ALA A 171 4.76 11.22 13.65
C ALA A 171 3.41 10.86 13.00
N ILE A 172 3.08 9.57 12.88
CA ILE A 172 1.73 9.14 12.47
C ILE A 172 0.70 9.62 13.48
N MET A 173 0.92 9.37 14.79
CA MET A 173 -0.02 9.74 15.84
C MET A 173 -0.16 11.26 15.99
N GLU A 174 0.93 12.01 15.85
CA GLU A 174 0.90 13.48 15.81
C GLU A 174 0.10 14.00 14.60
N ALA A 175 0.25 13.35 13.44
CA ALA A 175 -0.48 13.73 12.23
C ALA A 175 -1.99 13.46 12.32
N VAL A 176 -2.40 12.38 13.01
CA VAL A 176 -3.82 12.01 13.18
C VAL A 176 -4.43 12.47 14.51
N GLN A 177 -3.68 13.20 15.35
CA GLN A 177 -4.17 13.74 16.61
C GLN A 177 -5.36 14.69 16.38
N GLY A 178 -6.40 14.59 17.20
CA GLY A 178 -7.63 15.36 17.08
C GLY A 178 -8.79 14.51 16.61
N ASP A 179 -9.82 15.14 16.06
CA ASP A 179 -11.03 14.44 15.60
C ASP A 179 -11.11 14.40 14.08
N GLY A 180 -11.20 13.18 13.54
CA GLY A 180 -11.44 12.93 12.13
C GLY A 180 -10.29 13.22 11.18
N GLU A 181 -9.07 13.38 11.67
CA GLU A 181 -7.90 13.64 10.81
C GLU A 181 -7.69 12.50 9.81
N SER A 182 -7.33 12.90 8.59
CA SER A 182 -7.19 12.01 7.44
C SER A 182 -5.85 12.24 6.76
N ILE A 183 -5.03 11.19 6.66
CA ILE A 183 -3.71 11.22 6.01
C ILE A 183 -3.51 9.99 5.11
N ALA A 184 -2.55 10.07 4.21
CA ALA A 184 -2.08 8.95 3.42
C ALA A 184 -0.57 8.78 3.56
N ILE A 185 -0.14 7.56 3.87
CA ILE A 185 1.28 7.18 3.87
C ILE A 185 1.57 6.60 2.50
N THR A 186 2.33 7.35 1.68
CA THR A 186 2.66 6.93 0.32
C THR A 186 4.17 6.93 0.11
N THR A 187 4.72 5.84 -0.38
CA THR A 187 6.15 5.75 -0.69
C THR A 187 6.38 5.03 -2.01
N ASP A 188 7.25 5.57 -2.84
CA ASP A 188 7.78 4.95 -4.05
C ASP A 188 9.09 4.19 -3.79
N GLU A 189 9.65 4.34 -2.59
CA GLU A 189 10.82 3.61 -2.09
C GLU A 189 10.46 2.73 -0.88
N GLY A 190 9.68 1.68 -1.10
CA GLY A 190 9.18 0.79 -0.04
C GLY A 190 10.28 0.23 0.88
N HIS A 191 11.52 0.12 0.38
CA HIS A 191 12.65 -0.34 1.21
C HIS A 191 12.93 0.59 2.41
N MET A 192 12.65 1.88 2.31
CA MET A 192 12.76 2.84 3.41
C MET A 192 11.68 2.56 4.46
N LEU A 193 10.43 2.41 4.01
CA LEU A 193 9.31 2.09 4.90
C LEU A 193 9.50 0.75 5.61
N PHE A 194 10.00 -0.29 4.92
CA PHE A 194 10.28 -1.61 5.53
C PHE A 194 11.35 -1.57 6.64
N LYS A 195 12.21 -0.56 6.66
CA LYS A 195 13.19 -0.31 7.72
C LYS A 195 12.66 0.62 8.81
N SER A 196 11.56 1.31 8.58
CA SER A 196 11.01 2.30 9.52
C SER A 196 10.40 1.67 10.77
N GLU A 197 10.28 2.47 11.83
CA GLU A 197 9.57 2.10 13.05
C GLU A 197 8.07 1.83 12.80
N ALA A 198 7.46 2.47 11.81
CA ALA A 198 6.06 2.25 11.46
C ALA A 198 5.82 0.79 11.05
N MET A 199 6.70 0.22 10.21
CA MET A 199 6.65 -1.20 9.83
C MET A 199 7.19 -2.14 10.90
N ALA A 200 7.93 -1.64 11.88
CA ALA A 200 8.27 -2.42 13.08
C ALA A 200 7.04 -2.61 13.99
N ASN A 201 6.10 -1.66 13.96
CA ASN A 201 4.85 -1.69 14.72
C ASN A 201 3.63 -1.87 13.80
N VAL A 202 3.57 -3.03 13.10
CA VAL A 202 2.44 -3.37 12.23
C VAL A 202 1.09 -3.37 12.97
N GLY A 203 1.09 -3.56 14.29
CA GLY A 203 -0.12 -3.46 15.11
C GLY A 203 -0.75 -2.06 15.08
N LEU A 204 0.07 -1.00 15.05
CA LEU A 204 -0.41 0.37 14.90
C LEU A 204 -1.11 0.56 13.54
N LEU A 205 -0.47 0.13 12.43
CA LEU A 205 -1.04 0.23 11.09
C LEU A 205 -2.32 -0.59 10.94
N ASN A 206 -2.38 -1.78 11.53
CA ASN A 206 -3.59 -2.60 11.54
C ASN A 206 -4.74 -1.89 12.30
N ARG A 207 -4.47 -1.31 13.47
CA ARG A 207 -5.46 -0.51 14.22
C ARG A 207 -5.94 0.70 13.44
N LEU A 208 -5.06 1.39 12.73
CA LEU A 208 -5.41 2.53 11.87
C LEU A 208 -6.29 2.13 10.69
N TRP A 209 -6.05 0.95 10.11
CA TRP A 209 -6.90 0.40 9.05
C TRP A 209 -8.31 0.01 9.58
N ASP A 210 -8.38 -0.59 10.78
CA ASP A 210 -9.66 -0.89 11.45
C ASP A 210 -10.36 0.39 11.93
N SER A 211 -9.60 1.47 12.16
CA SER A 211 -10.03 2.80 12.62
C SER A 211 -10.98 2.75 13.83
N PRO A 212 -10.48 2.42 15.01
CA PRO A 212 -11.29 2.48 16.23
C PRO A 212 -11.71 3.92 16.49
N GLY A 213 -12.90 4.10 17.12
CA GLY A 213 -13.41 5.44 17.41
C GLY A 213 -12.45 6.32 18.20
N MET A 214 -11.66 5.73 19.10
CA MET A 214 -10.62 6.42 19.86
C MET A 214 -9.32 5.62 19.85
N MET A 215 -8.21 6.30 19.64
CA MET A 215 -6.88 5.70 19.62
C MET A 215 -5.90 6.54 20.44
N PRO A 216 -5.67 6.17 21.71
CA PRO A 216 -4.67 6.82 22.54
C PRO A 216 -3.27 6.29 22.20
N LEU A 217 -2.28 7.15 22.31
CA LEU A 217 -0.87 6.80 22.38
C LEU A 217 -0.33 7.29 23.73
N ASP A 218 -0.19 6.37 24.68
CA ASP A 218 0.37 6.64 25.99
C ASP A 218 1.89 6.55 25.94
N ARG A 219 2.58 7.58 26.44
CA ARG A 219 4.03 7.59 26.60
C ARG A 219 4.42 7.93 28.03
N ALA A 220 5.59 7.47 28.46
CA ALA A 220 6.12 7.63 29.82
C ALA A 220 6.38 9.12 30.23
N GLU A 221 6.34 10.07 29.28
CA GLU A 221 6.72 11.48 29.50
C GLU A 221 5.51 12.44 29.50
N ASN A 222 4.34 12.02 29.96
CA ASN A 222 3.11 12.87 30.06
C ASN A 222 2.58 13.44 28.74
N GLU A 223 3.03 12.97 27.59
CA GLU A 223 2.44 13.30 26.30
C GLU A 223 1.34 12.29 25.95
N HIS A 224 0.08 12.69 26.14
CA HIS A 224 -1.08 11.92 25.69
C HIS A 224 -1.52 12.40 24.32
N LEU A 225 -1.19 11.64 23.27
CA LEU A 225 -1.72 11.87 21.94
C LEU A 225 -2.99 11.05 21.77
N ILE A 226 -4.10 11.70 21.46
CA ILE A 226 -5.38 11.05 21.23
C ILE A 226 -5.85 11.35 19.80
N ALA A 227 -6.09 10.32 19.04
CA ALA A 227 -6.75 10.40 17.74
C ALA A 227 -8.18 9.87 17.86
N MET A 228 -9.14 10.69 17.47
CA MET A 228 -10.55 10.31 17.38
C MET A 228 -10.89 10.08 15.91
N ASN A 229 -11.47 8.92 15.61
CA ASN A 229 -11.91 8.55 14.27
C ASN A 229 -10.87 8.81 13.15
N PRO A 230 -9.58 8.44 13.32
CA PRO A 230 -8.54 8.73 12.33
C PRO A 230 -8.78 7.95 11.03
N ARG A 231 -8.30 8.47 9.91
CA ARG A 231 -8.29 7.76 8.62
C ARG A 231 -6.89 7.76 8.04
N VAL A 232 -6.36 6.57 7.79
CA VAL A 232 -5.01 6.40 7.25
C VAL A 232 -5.04 5.34 6.17
N SER A 233 -4.71 5.74 4.94
CA SER A 233 -4.40 4.82 3.84
C SER A 233 -2.89 4.63 3.74
N VAL A 234 -2.46 3.44 3.34
CA VAL A 234 -1.04 3.12 3.12
C VAL A 234 -0.85 2.62 1.71
N SER A 235 0.05 3.26 0.95
CA SER A 235 0.42 2.84 -0.40
C SER A 235 1.92 2.66 -0.52
N ILE A 236 2.37 1.44 -0.76
CA ILE A 236 3.77 1.05 -0.82
C ILE A 236 4.11 0.64 -2.25
N MET A 237 5.10 1.29 -2.85
CA MET A 237 5.73 0.82 -4.07
C MET A 237 7.12 0.30 -3.73
N THR A 238 7.45 -0.90 -4.22
CA THR A 238 8.73 -1.53 -3.90
C THR A 238 9.21 -2.40 -5.06
N GLN A 239 10.51 -2.68 -5.09
CA GLN A 239 11.06 -3.75 -5.91
C GLN A 239 10.87 -5.10 -5.19
N TYR A 240 10.96 -6.20 -5.95
CA TYR A 240 10.76 -7.53 -5.39
C TYR A 240 11.82 -7.92 -4.35
N GLU A 241 13.09 -7.62 -4.60
CA GLU A 241 14.17 -8.06 -3.70
C GLU A 241 14.10 -7.42 -2.30
N PRO A 242 13.87 -6.10 -2.12
CA PRO A 242 13.61 -5.52 -0.80
C PRO A 242 12.41 -6.13 -0.07
N LEU A 243 11.31 -6.40 -0.79
CA LEU A 243 10.13 -7.07 -0.22
C LEU A 243 10.49 -8.48 0.26
N LYS A 244 11.16 -9.27 -0.55
CA LYS A 244 11.62 -10.62 -0.22
C LYS A 244 12.50 -10.63 1.02
N GLN A 245 13.43 -9.69 1.15
CA GLN A 245 14.28 -9.56 2.32
C GLN A 245 13.47 -9.21 3.58
N PHE A 246 12.49 -8.33 3.46
CA PHE A 246 11.58 -8.01 4.57
C PHE A 246 10.74 -9.22 4.97
N LEU A 247 10.14 -9.93 4.03
CA LEU A 247 9.34 -11.13 4.27
C LEU A 247 10.17 -12.24 4.93
N ASN A 248 11.42 -12.42 4.52
CA ASN A 248 12.33 -13.41 5.14
C ASN A 248 12.70 -13.06 6.58
N ARG A 249 12.81 -11.78 6.94
CA ARG A 249 13.20 -11.32 8.28
C ARG A 249 12.03 -11.19 9.25
N ARG A 250 10.89 -10.69 8.79
CA ARG A 250 9.73 -10.32 9.61
C ARG A 250 8.40 -10.86 9.09
N GLY A 251 8.41 -11.62 8.00
CA GLY A 251 7.20 -12.06 7.31
C GLY A 251 6.30 -12.95 8.17
N SER A 252 6.88 -13.77 9.05
CA SER A 252 6.09 -14.60 9.97
C SER A 252 5.26 -13.77 10.94
N VAL A 253 5.84 -12.70 11.49
CA VAL A 253 5.13 -11.77 12.41
C VAL A 253 4.08 -10.96 11.65
N ALA A 254 4.44 -10.40 10.50
CA ALA A 254 3.51 -9.62 9.68
C ALA A 254 2.36 -10.48 9.13
N LYS A 255 2.63 -11.72 8.72
CA LYS A 255 1.60 -12.68 8.29
C LYS A 255 0.73 -13.10 9.48
N GLY A 256 1.33 -13.51 10.59
CA GLY A 256 0.60 -13.93 11.80
C GLY A 256 -0.26 -12.84 12.44
N SER A 257 0.08 -11.54 12.23
CA SER A 257 -0.73 -10.41 12.68
C SER A 257 -1.84 -10.00 11.69
N GLY A 258 -1.97 -10.68 10.54
CA GLY A 258 -2.92 -10.33 9.48
C GLY A 258 -2.63 -8.98 8.82
N HIS A 259 -1.40 -8.47 8.91
CA HIS A 259 -1.06 -7.17 8.34
C HIS A 259 -1.23 -7.16 6.83
N TRP A 260 -0.62 -8.13 6.13
CA TRP A 260 -0.72 -8.21 4.67
C TRP A 260 -2.12 -8.55 4.19
N ALA A 261 -2.94 -9.23 5.00
CA ALA A 261 -4.33 -9.51 4.72
C ALA A 261 -5.22 -8.26 4.50
N ARG A 262 -4.70 -7.08 4.82
CA ARG A 262 -5.37 -5.78 4.66
C ARG A 262 -4.91 -5.01 3.42
N TYR A 263 -4.03 -5.62 2.60
CA TYR A 263 -3.46 -4.97 1.41
C TYR A 263 -4.00 -5.59 0.12
N LEU A 264 -4.43 -4.73 -0.79
CA LEU A 264 -4.50 -5.09 -2.20
C LEU A 264 -3.09 -5.06 -2.77
N VAL A 265 -2.66 -6.15 -3.38
CA VAL A 265 -1.31 -6.28 -3.92
C VAL A 265 -1.34 -6.43 -5.42
N ALA A 266 -0.29 -5.94 -6.10
CA ALA A 266 -0.07 -6.14 -7.51
C ALA A 266 1.41 -6.33 -7.81
N TRP A 267 1.72 -7.33 -8.64
CA TRP A 267 3.05 -7.56 -9.19
C TRP A 267 2.96 -7.76 -10.70
N PRO A 268 2.64 -6.68 -11.44
CA PRO A 268 2.38 -6.75 -12.85
C PRO A 268 3.66 -7.07 -13.63
N ARG A 269 3.46 -7.57 -14.86
CA ARG A 269 4.56 -7.77 -15.79
C ARG A 269 5.18 -6.45 -16.21
N SER A 270 6.51 -6.46 -16.34
CA SER A 270 7.26 -5.36 -16.92
C SER A 270 6.84 -5.06 -18.36
N MET A 271 6.67 -3.77 -18.64
CA MET A 271 6.54 -3.27 -20.01
C MET A 271 7.87 -2.77 -20.60
N MET A 272 8.98 -2.92 -19.87
CA MET A 272 10.30 -2.56 -20.41
C MET A 272 10.64 -3.38 -21.65
N GLY A 273 11.10 -2.68 -22.71
CA GLY A 273 11.41 -3.31 -24.01
C GLY A 273 10.19 -3.44 -24.95
N TYR A 274 8.96 -3.19 -24.46
CA TYR A 274 7.73 -3.23 -25.28
C TYR A 274 7.11 -1.85 -25.51
N ARG A 275 7.68 -0.81 -24.89
CA ARG A 275 7.21 0.57 -25.02
C ARG A 275 7.55 1.13 -26.37
N ARG A 276 6.60 1.84 -26.98
CA ARG A 276 6.83 2.60 -28.20
C ARG A 276 7.15 4.04 -27.84
N ILE A 277 8.33 4.52 -28.22
CA ILE A 277 8.75 5.90 -28.01
C ILE A 277 8.37 6.69 -29.26
N GLU A 278 7.53 7.68 -29.09
CA GLU A 278 7.08 8.59 -30.14
C GLU A 278 7.47 10.01 -29.78
N ASP A 279 7.83 10.81 -30.78
CA ASP A 279 8.14 12.23 -30.64
C ASP A 279 6.83 13.05 -30.69
N VAL A 280 5.91 12.75 -29.76
CA VAL A 280 4.61 13.41 -29.64
C VAL A 280 4.36 13.68 -28.15
N GLU A 281 4.01 14.91 -27.82
CA GLU A 281 3.57 15.24 -26.47
C GLU A 281 2.26 14.54 -26.14
N PRO A 282 2.13 13.92 -24.96
CA PRO A 282 0.89 13.26 -24.54
C PRO A 282 -0.24 14.29 -24.36
N VAL A 283 -1.38 14.00 -24.96
CA VAL A 283 -2.59 14.81 -24.78
C VAL A 283 -3.36 14.27 -23.58
N TRP A 284 -3.83 15.17 -22.72
CA TRP A 284 -4.57 14.84 -21.51
C TRP A 284 -6.00 15.44 -21.61
N GLU A 285 -6.96 14.62 -22.04
CA GLU A 285 -8.37 15.02 -22.19
C GLU A 285 -9.19 14.66 -20.94
N HIS A 286 -8.90 13.52 -20.31
CA HIS A 286 -9.70 12.96 -19.22
C HIS A 286 -9.06 13.13 -17.83
N LEU A 287 -7.74 13.16 -17.76
CA LEU A 287 -7.00 13.36 -16.50
C LEU A 287 -7.37 14.68 -15.80
N PRO A 288 -7.59 15.82 -16.49
CA PRO A 288 -8.04 17.05 -15.84
C PRO A 288 -9.37 16.90 -15.07
N ALA A 289 -10.37 16.23 -15.66
CA ALA A 289 -11.65 15.99 -14.98
C ALA A 289 -11.51 15.12 -13.72
N PHE A 290 -10.59 14.13 -13.75
CA PHE A 290 -10.24 13.35 -12.58
C PHE A 290 -9.59 14.24 -11.50
N HIS A 291 -8.67 15.12 -11.87
CA HIS A 291 -8.03 16.06 -10.96
C HIS A 291 -9.03 17.03 -10.32
N GLU A 292 -9.97 17.57 -11.11
CA GLU A 292 -11.02 18.45 -10.62
C GLU A 292 -11.91 17.74 -9.59
N ARG A 293 -12.28 16.47 -9.86
CA ARG A 293 -13.08 15.69 -8.92
C ARG A 293 -12.33 15.41 -7.61
N VAL A 294 -11.04 15.07 -7.65
CA VAL A 294 -10.21 14.93 -6.46
C VAL A 294 -10.13 16.24 -5.68
N ALA A 295 -9.89 17.36 -6.37
CA ALA A 295 -9.77 18.68 -5.75
C ALA A 295 -11.08 19.12 -5.07
N GLU A 296 -12.24 18.86 -5.68
CA GLU A 296 -13.55 19.09 -5.08
C GLU A 296 -13.72 18.34 -3.76
N LEU A 297 -13.39 17.04 -3.74
CA LEU A 297 -13.51 16.21 -2.54
C LEU A 297 -12.54 16.64 -1.44
N LEU A 298 -11.31 17.05 -1.79
CA LEU A 298 -10.37 17.61 -0.83
C LEU A 298 -10.85 18.93 -0.23
N LEU A 299 -11.49 19.79 -1.03
CA LEU A 299 -12.09 21.03 -0.53
C LEU A 299 -13.23 20.73 0.44
N LYS A 300 -14.15 19.82 0.07
CA LYS A 300 -15.25 19.37 0.94
C LYS A 300 -14.72 18.82 2.28
N TYR A 301 -13.65 18.02 2.26
CA TYR A 301 -13.03 17.54 3.48
C TYR A 301 -12.41 18.67 4.32
N LYS A 302 -11.75 19.64 3.68
CA LYS A 302 -11.18 20.79 4.37
C LYS A 302 -12.26 21.62 5.08
N GLU A 303 -13.39 21.85 4.43
CA GLU A 303 -14.53 22.56 5.01
C GLU A 303 -15.13 21.78 6.20
N LEU A 304 -15.32 20.46 6.02
CA LEU A 304 -15.80 19.58 7.07
C LEU A 304 -14.86 19.57 8.29
N SER A 305 -13.56 19.48 8.08
CA SER A 305 -12.57 19.47 9.16
C SER A 305 -12.43 20.82 9.89
N ALA A 306 -12.76 21.92 9.22
CA ALA A 306 -12.77 23.27 9.82
C ALA A 306 -13.96 23.50 10.76
N SER A 307 -15.04 22.73 10.62
CA SER A 307 -16.23 22.82 11.49
C SER A 307 -16.05 22.28 12.91
N GLY A 308 -14.92 21.63 13.19
CA GLY A 308 -14.49 21.16 14.52
C GLY A 308 -14.72 19.67 14.77
N ALA A 309 -15.90 19.12 14.47
CA ALA A 309 -16.19 17.68 14.56
C ALA A 309 -16.44 17.11 13.18
N VAL A 310 -15.63 16.13 12.77
CA VAL A 310 -15.77 15.49 11.46
C VAL A 310 -16.83 14.39 11.54
N VAL A 311 -18.04 14.72 11.10
CA VAL A 311 -19.13 13.75 10.92
C VAL A 311 -19.15 13.30 9.46
N ARG A 312 -18.79 12.04 9.22
CA ARG A 312 -18.75 11.44 7.88
C ARG A 312 -20.12 10.94 7.45
N GLU A 313 -20.38 11.05 6.17
CA GLU A 313 -21.54 10.43 5.56
C GLU A 313 -21.39 8.90 5.58
N VAL A 314 -22.47 8.18 5.88
CA VAL A 314 -22.47 6.71 5.90
C VAL A 314 -23.15 6.23 4.62
N VAL A 315 -22.35 5.69 3.69
CA VAL A 315 -22.83 5.10 2.44
C VAL A 315 -23.31 3.67 2.73
N SER A 316 -24.54 3.36 2.31
CA SER A 316 -25.18 2.05 2.46
C SER A 316 -25.25 1.31 1.12
N PHE A 317 -25.93 0.17 1.10
CA PHE A 317 -26.16 -0.62 -0.10
C PHE A 317 -27.62 -0.53 -0.52
N SER A 318 -27.90 -0.38 -1.81
CA SER A 318 -29.23 -0.63 -2.36
C SER A 318 -29.68 -2.07 -2.07
N ILE A 319 -30.97 -2.35 -2.17
CA ILE A 319 -31.52 -3.68 -1.87
C ILE A 319 -30.81 -4.75 -2.70
N ASP A 320 -30.66 -4.53 -4.01
CA ASP A 320 -30.05 -5.49 -4.93
C ASP A 320 -28.54 -5.64 -4.69
N ALA A 321 -27.83 -4.53 -4.44
CA ALA A 321 -26.41 -4.56 -4.10
C ALA A 321 -26.15 -5.29 -2.78
N ARG A 322 -27.04 -5.14 -1.80
CA ARG A 322 -26.97 -5.87 -0.53
C ARG A 322 -27.13 -7.37 -0.74
N ALA A 323 -28.13 -7.78 -1.53
CA ALA A 323 -28.33 -9.19 -1.86
C ALA A 323 -27.11 -9.78 -2.57
N ARG A 324 -26.56 -9.04 -3.56
CA ARG A 324 -25.35 -9.45 -4.28
C ARG A 324 -24.11 -9.57 -3.38
N TRP A 325 -23.92 -8.63 -2.46
CA TRP A 325 -22.82 -8.70 -1.51
C TRP A 325 -22.90 -9.94 -0.63
N VAL A 326 -24.10 -10.32 -0.15
CA VAL A 326 -24.34 -11.52 0.67
C VAL A 326 -24.06 -12.79 -0.13
N GLU A 327 -24.46 -12.84 -1.39
CA GLU A 327 -24.17 -13.94 -2.31
C GLU A 327 -22.65 -14.11 -2.48
N LEU A 328 -21.93 -13.04 -2.85
CA LEU A 328 -20.48 -13.04 -3.03
C LEU A 328 -19.73 -13.41 -1.73
N ALA A 329 -20.24 -12.98 -0.57
CA ALA A 329 -19.66 -13.33 0.73
C ALA A 329 -19.82 -14.83 1.02
N SER A 330 -20.97 -15.40 0.68
CA SER A 330 -21.23 -16.84 0.85
C SER A 330 -20.38 -17.70 -0.09
N GLU A 331 -20.21 -17.24 -1.34
CA GLU A 331 -19.29 -17.88 -2.30
C GLU A 331 -17.85 -17.83 -1.79
N THR A 332 -17.37 -16.66 -1.33
CA THR A 332 -16.02 -16.48 -0.79
C THR A 332 -15.78 -17.39 0.42
N GLU A 333 -16.75 -17.49 1.33
CA GLU A 333 -16.66 -18.37 2.50
C GLU A 333 -16.58 -19.85 2.08
N SER A 334 -17.32 -20.27 1.05
CA SER A 334 -17.28 -21.65 0.55
C SER A 334 -15.90 -22.04 0.01
N LEU A 335 -15.18 -21.08 -0.58
CA LEU A 335 -13.82 -21.27 -1.14
C LEU A 335 -12.72 -21.33 -0.07
N LEU A 336 -13.03 -21.09 1.21
CA LEU A 336 -12.10 -21.24 2.34
C LEU A 336 -11.96 -22.67 2.84
N ARG A 337 -12.84 -23.60 2.43
CA ARG A 337 -12.78 -25.00 2.85
C ARG A 337 -11.45 -25.63 2.43
N ASP A 338 -11.03 -26.66 3.17
CA ASP A 338 -9.79 -27.38 2.89
C ASP A 338 -9.75 -27.90 1.43
N GLY A 339 -8.69 -27.52 0.73
CA GLY A 339 -8.50 -27.87 -0.68
C GLY A 339 -9.17 -26.96 -1.70
N GLU A 340 -10.03 -26.03 -1.25
CA GLU A 340 -10.66 -25.03 -2.10
C GLU A 340 -9.71 -23.85 -2.43
N TYR A 341 -10.14 -23.01 -3.37
CA TYR A 341 -9.27 -22.00 -4.01
C TYR A 341 -8.64 -21.01 -3.03
N LEU A 342 -9.31 -20.61 -1.96
CA LEU A 342 -8.84 -19.60 -0.98
C LEU A 342 -8.25 -20.20 0.30
N SER A 343 -8.20 -21.53 0.41
CA SER A 343 -7.78 -22.22 1.63
C SER A 343 -6.34 -21.95 2.07
N ASP A 344 -5.47 -21.53 1.18
CA ASP A 344 -4.06 -21.22 1.42
C ASP A 344 -3.78 -19.74 1.77
N ILE A 345 -4.81 -18.89 1.69
CA ILE A 345 -4.78 -17.44 1.98
C ILE A 345 -5.94 -16.99 2.88
N ASN A 346 -6.33 -17.80 3.86
CA ASN A 346 -7.51 -17.59 4.72
C ASN A 346 -7.53 -16.21 5.39
N ASP A 347 -6.36 -15.70 5.79
CA ASP A 347 -6.21 -14.40 6.43
C ASP A 347 -6.67 -13.25 5.50
N PHE A 348 -6.26 -13.28 4.24
CA PHE A 348 -6.71 -12.31 3.23
C PHE A 348 -8.16 -12.56 2.82
N ALA A 349 -8.54 -13.83 2.62
CA ALA A 349 -9.88 -14.22 2.20
C ALA A 349 -10.96 -13.70 3.16
N ALA A 350 -10.69 -13.74 4.47
CA ALA A 350 -11.59 -13.18 5.49
C ALA A 350 -11.77 -11.64 5.40
N LYS A 351 -10.93 -10.94 4.63
CA LYS A 351 -11.00 -9.48 4.43
C LYS A 351 -11.55 -9.07 3.06
N ILE A 352 -11.64 -10.00 2.10
CA ILE A 352 -12.04 -9.68 0.72
C ILE A 352 -13.33 -8.88 0.68
N MET A 353 -14.40 -9.35 1.32
CA MET A 353 -15.71 -8.71 1.21
C MET A 353 -15.82 -7.38 1.96
N GLU A 354 -14.99 -7.15 2.99
CA GLU A 354 -14.84 -5.83 3.61
C GLU A 354 -14.09 -4.88 2.67
N ILE A 355 -13.00 -5.33 2.03
CA ILE A 355 -12.23 -4.56 1.04
C ILE A 355 -13.11 -4.19 -0.17
N VAL A 356 -13.91 -5.13 -0.68
CA VAL A 356 -14.88 -4.89 -1.75
C VAL A 356 -15.88 -3.80 -1.36
N ALA A 357 -16.45 -3.86 -0.16
CA ALA A 357 -17.41 -2.87 0.32
C ALA A 357 -16.78 -1.47 0.44
N ARG A 358 -15.56 -1.38 0.99
CA ARG A 358 -14.80 -0.14 1.10
C ARG A 358 -14.51 0.48 -0.28
N LEU A 359 -14.08 -0.35 -1.24
CA LEU A 359 -13.81 0.09 -2.60
C LEU A 359 -15.10 0.52 -3.31
N ALA A 360 -16.17 -0.26 -3.21
CA ALA A 360 -17.47 0.06 -3.81
C ALA A 360 -18.01 1.40 -3.30
N ALA A 361 -17.98 1.65 -1.98
CA ALA A 361 -18.39 2.92 -1.40
C ALA A 361 -17.56 4.10 -1.93
N SER A 362 -16.24 3.93 -2.00
CA SER A 362 -15.34 4.96 -2.55
C SER A 362 -15.63 5.21 -4.03
N MET A 363 -15.84 4.17 -4.83
CA MET A 363 -16.17 4.30 -6.27
C MET A 363 -17.51 4.99 -6.48
N GLN A 364 -18.57 4.60 -5.73
CA GLN A 364 -19.90 5.20 -5.79
C GLN A 364 -19.84 6.69 -5.44
N TYR A 365 -19.20 7.04 -4.35
CA TYR A 365 -19.09 8.42 -3.91
C TYR A 365 -18.23 9.28 -4.85
N PHE A 366 -17.13 8.72 -5.34
CA PHE A 366 -16.24 9.40 -6.29
C PHE A 366 -16.91 9.65 -7.65
N SER A 367 -17.81 8.77 -8.10
CA SER A 367 -18.53 8.98 -9.38
C SER A 367 -19.37 10.26 -9.39
N GLY A 368 -19.79 10.74 -8.21
CA GLY A 368 -20.67 11.90 -8.08
C GLY A 368 -22.15 11.58 -8.28
N GLU A 369 -22.51 10.34 -8.54
CA GLU A 369 -23.90 9.92 -8.74
C GLU A 369 -24.71 9.95 -7.44
N GLY A 370 -24.04 9.98 -6.28
CA GLY A 370 -24.67 10.02 -4.95
C GLY A 370 -25.40 8.72 -4.58
N GLY A 371 -26.06 8.73 -3.41
CA GLY A 371 -26.88 7.63 -2.93
C GLY A 371 -26.13 6.38 -2.50
N ASP A 372 -26.90 5.29 -2.38
CA ASP A 372 -26.40 3.97 -1.96
C ASP A 372 -25.57 3.29 -3.04
N ILE A 373 -24.71 2.38 -2.62
CA ILE A 373 -23.93 1.50 -3.54
C ILE A 373 -24.89 0.72 -4.41
N THR A 374 -24.76 0.85 -5.73
CA THR A 374 -25.60 0.15 -6.72
C THR A 374 -25.10 -1.28 -6.97
N LEU A 375 -25.98 -2.11 -7.58
CA LEU A 375 -25.61 -3.46 -8.02
C LEU A 375 -24.43 -3.43 -9.02
N ASP A 376 -24.42 -2.45 -9.93
CA ASP A 376 -23.32 -2.27 -10.88
C ASP A 376 -22.00 -1.96 -10.16
N THR A 377 -22.03 -1.02 -9.20
CA THR A 377 -20.83 -0.63 -8.45
C THR A 377 -20.24 -1.80 -7.63
N ILE A 378 -21.08 -2.62 -6.97
CA ILE A 378 -20.58 -3.76 -6.20
C ILE A 378 -19.95 -4.82 -7.10
N ASN A 379 -20.53 -5.11 -8.25
CA ASN A 379 -19.96 -6.04 -9.21
C ASN A 379 -18.61 -5.53 -9.76
N ARG A 380 -18.52 -4.26 -10.13
CA ARG A 380 -17.28 -3.61 -10.58
C ARG A 380 -16.18 -3.67 -9.51
N ALA A 381 -16.50 -3.34 -8.27
CA ALA A 381 -15.55 -3.40 -7.16
C ALA A 381 -15.09 -4.84 -6.90
N PHE A 382 -15.99 -5.82 -7.00
CA PHE A 382 -15.66 -7.22 -6.85
C PHE A 382 -14.71 -7.72 -7.95
N GLU A 383 -14.95 -7.36 -9.22
CA GLU A 383 -14.05 -7.72 -10.33
C GLU A 383 -12.62 -7.15 -10.12
N ILE A 384 -12.52 -5.92 -9.65
CA ILE A 384 -11.23 -5.32 -9.31
C ILE A 384 -10.54 -6.11 -8.19
N VAL A 385 -11.24 -6.35 -7.07
CA VAL A 385 -10.64 -7.04 -5.90
C VAL A 385 -10.31 -8.49 -6.23
N ARG A 386 -11.14 -9.19 -7.02
CA ARG A 386 -10.90 -10.55 -7.48
C ARG A 386 -9.57 -10.67 -8.23
N TRP A 387 -9.22 -9.70 -9.09
CA TRP A 387 -7.92 -9.67 -9.75
C TRP A 387 -6.77 -9.64 -8.72
N HIS A 388 -6.92 -8.86 -7.66
CA HIS A 388 -5.93 -8.78 -6.58
C HIS A 388 -5.84 -10.05 -5.72
N VAL A 389 -6.89 -10.88 -5.68
CA VAL A 389 -6.82 -12.20 -5.03
C VAL A 389 -5.78 -13.09 -5.70
N ASP A 390 -5.76 -13.12 -7.02
CA ASP A 390 -4.78 -13.89 -7.79
C ASP A 390 -3.35 -13.39 -7.56
N GLU A 391 -3.16 -12.08 -7.52
CA GLU A 391 -1.87 -11.45 -7.21
C GLU A 391 -1.42 -11.72 -5.77
N TYR A 392 -2.35 -11.69 -4.82
CA TYR A 392 -2.06 -12.02 -3.43
C TYR A 392 -1.61 -13.48 -3.28
N LYS A 393 -2.29 -14.41 -3.95
CA LYS A 393 -1.88 -15.81 -4.00
C LYS A 393 -0.49 -15.97 -4.60
N HIS A 394 -0.24 -15.30 -5.72
CA HIS A 394 1.07 -15.32 -6.39
C HIS A 394 2.21 -14.89 -5.45
N LEU A 395 1.96 -13.91 -4.59
CA LEU A 395 2.99 -13.32 -3.73
C LEU A 395 3.11 -14.02 -2.37
N PHE A 396 2.00 -14.47 -1.77
CA PHE A 396 1.95 -14.92 -0.37
C PHE A 396 1.51 -16.37 -0.15
N SER A 397 0.93 -17.05 -1.16
CA SER A 397 0.56 -18.44 -1.00
C SER A 397 1.79 -19.33 -0.91
N PRO A 398 1.84 -20.26 0.05
CA PRO A 398 2.92 -21.25 0.14
C PRO A 398 3.10 -22.09 -1.12
N ALA A 399 2.02 -22.31 -1.87
CA ALA A 399 2.04 -23.05 -3.14
C ALA A 399 2.79 -22.32 -4.26
N PHE A 400 2.88 -20.98 -4.18
CA PHE A 400 3.56 -20.14 -5.17
C PHE A 400 4.91 -19.59 -4.66
N VAL A 401 5.20 -19.68 -3.38
CA VAL A 401 6.52 -19.37 -2.84
C VAL A 401 7.48 -20.44 -3.35
N VAL A 402 8.21 -20.10 -4.41
CA VAL A 402 9.28 -20.95 -4.91
C VAL A 402 10.28 -21.15 -3.78
N SER A 403 10.44 -22.38 -3.29
CA SER A 403 11.44 -22.66 -2.27
C SER A 403 12.82 -22.23 -2.76
N GLN A 404 13.74 -21.89 -1.83
CA GLN A 404 15.09 -21.49 -2.21
C GLN A 404 15.72 -22.53 -3.13
N ASP A 405 15.45 -23.81 -2.89
CA ASP A 405 15.97 -24.94 -3.68
C ASP A 405 15.39 -24.95 -5.11
N GLN A 406 14.10 -24.63 -5.25
CA GLN A 406 13.46 -24.49 -6.56
C GLN A 406 13.94 -23.24 -7.31
N ALA A 407 14.15 -22.12 -6.62
CA ALA A 407 14.70 -20.90 -7.23
C ALA A 407 16.14 -21.13 -7.71
N ASP A 408 16.94 -21.81 -6.91
CA ASP A 408 18.29 -22.20 -7.25
C ASP A 408 18.31 -23.19 -8.42
N ALA A 409 17.39 -24.15 -8.44
CA ALA A 409 17.22 -25.09 -9.54
C ALA A 409 16.85 -24.38 -10.86
N GLN A 410 15.95 -23.41 -10.83
CA GLN A 410 15.61 -22.61 -12.01
C GLN A 410 16.78 -21.75 -12.50
N ALA A 411 17.56 -21.16 -11.58
CA ALA A 411 18.76 -20.42 -11.96
C ALA A 411 19.81 -21.33 -12.59
N LEU A 412 19.99 -22.53 -12.02
CA LEU A 412 20.89 -23.55 -12.53
C LEU A 412 20.44 -24.05 -13.89
N ASP A 413 19.16 -24.32 -14.08
CA ASP A 413 18.55 -24.76 -15.35
C ASP A 413 18.83 -23.74 -16.47
N ARG A 414 18.55 -22.45 -16.22
CA ARG A 414 18.85 -21.37 -17.19
C ARG A 414 20.34 -21.31 -17.54
N TYR A 415 21.20 -21.47 -16.55
CA TYR A 415 22.64 -21.46 -16.77
C TYR A 415 23.09 -22.65 -17.64
N LEU A 416 22.61 -23.86 -17.36
CA LEU A 416 22.92 -25.05 -18.11
C LEU A 416 22.38 -24.96 -19.55
N HIS A 417 21.15 -24.47 -19.75
CA HIS A 417 20.59 -24.19 -21.06
C HIS A 417 21.43 -23.20 -21.86
N ALA A 418 21.82 -22.07 -21.27
CA ALA A 418 22.62 -21.05 -21.94
C ALA A 418 24.01 -21.58 -22.35
N LYS A 419 24.58 -22.55 -21.62
CA LYS A 419 25.86 -23.18 -21.94
C LYS A 419 25.71 -24.29 -22.99
N TRP A 420 24.62 -25.06 -22.94
CA TRP A 420 24.24 -26.05 -23.93
C TRP A 420 24.07 -25.40 -25.31
N TRP A 421 23.26 -24.36 -25.40
CA TRP A 421 23.01 -23.63 -26.64
C TRP A 421 24.26 -22.99 -27.28
N ARG A 422 25.23 -22.57 -26.48
CA ARG A 422 26.48 -21.98 -26.99
C ARG A 422 27.51 -23.04 -27.38
N GLY A 423 27.16 -24.34 -27.38
CA GLY A 423 28.07 -25.42 -27.67
C GLY A 423 29.25 -25.54 -26.71
N ILE A 424 29.19 -24.87 -25.54
CA ILE A 424 30.29 -24.89 -24.56
C ILE A 424 30.34 -26.23 -23.85
N TYR A 425 29.21 -26.90 -23.72
CA TYR A 425 29.09 -28.26 -23.21
C TYR A 425 28.77 -29.20 -24.43
N SER A 426 29.79 -29.52 -25.20
CA SER A 426 29.71 -30.51 -26.30
C SER A 426 29.52 -31.92 -25.78
N ASP A 427 30.00 -32.21 -24.57
CA ASP A 427 29.74 -33.45 -23.84
C ASP A 427 28.54 -33.27 -22.92
N THR A 428 27.64 -34.27 -22.93
CA THR A 428 26.45 -34.29 -22.05
C THR A 428 26.78 -34.33 -20.56
N CYS A 429 28.05 -34.42 -20.17
CA CYS A 429 28.54 -34.54 -18.81
C CYS A 429 29.36 -33.30 -18.37
N VAL A 430 28.86 -32.56 -17.40
CA VAL A 430 29.47 -31.32 -16.87
C VAL A 430 30.05 -31.59 -15.48
N PRO A 431 31.32 -31.26 -15.17
CA PRO A 431 31.87 -31.46 -13.85
C PRO A 431 31.12 -30.60 -12.80
N LYS A 432 30.59 -31.22 -11.74
CA LYS A 432 29.84 -30.53 -10.67
C LYS A 432 30.65 -29.39 -10.03
N ASN A 433 31.96 -29.58 -9.86
CA ASN A 433 32.83 -28.55 -9.28
C ASN A 433 32.97 -27.33 -10.22
N GLN A 434 32.89 -27.51 -11.54
CA GLN A 434 32.89 -26.41 -12.49
C GLN A 434 31.58 -25.61 -12.37
N VAL A 435 30.45 -26.29 -12.22
CA VAL A 435 29.15 -25.66 -11.98
C VAL A 435 29.14 -24.90 -10.65
N LEU A 436 29.74 -25.46 -9.59
CA LEU A 436 29.85 -24.79 -8.29
C LEU A 436 30.68 -23.49 -8.40
N ARG A 437 31.76 -23.51 -9.18
CA ARG A 437 32.70 -22.37 -9.30
C ARG A 437 32.21 -21.28 -10.24
N CYS A 438 31.58 -21.67 -11.34
CA CYS A 438 31.23 -20.77 -12.45
C CYS A 438 29.71 -20.55 -12.63
N GLY A 439 28.87 -21.31 -11.90
CA GLY A 439 27.42 -21.25 -12.01
C GLY A 439 26.80 -20.21 -11.07
N PRO A 440 25.45 -20.05 -11.14
CA PRO A 440 24.72 -19.08 -10.35
C PRO A 440 24.65 -19.43 -8.85
N VAL A 441 24.79 -20.72 -8.48
CA VAL A 441 24.70 -21.21 -7.10
C VAL A 441 26.07 -21.64 -6.63
N ARG A 442 26.74 -20.77 -5.87
CA ARG A 442 28.13 -20.99 -5.43
C ARG A 442 28.23 -21.62 -4.02
N ASN A 443 27.11 -21.80 -3.32
CA ASN A 443 27.07 -22.54 -2.06
C ASN A 443 26.84 -24.02 -2.35
N ARG A 444 27.69 -24.89 -1.75
CA ARG A 444 27.69 -26.33 -2.02
C ARG A 444 26.39 -27.04 -1.59
N ALA A 445 25.85 -26.69 -0.44
CA ALA A 445 24.61 -27.30 0.06
C ALA A 445 23.41 -26.91 -0.83
N ARG A 446 23.28 -25.61 -1.14
CA ARG A 446 22.24 -25.09 -2.03
C ARG A 446 22.35 -25.66 -3.44
N LEU A 447 23.58 -25.78 -3.97
CA LEU A 447 23.77 -26.42 -5.30
C LEU A 447 23.32 -27.88 -5.29
N ASN A 448 23.59 -28.62 -4.21
CA ASN A 448 23.15 -30.01 -4.09
C ASN A 448 21.61 -30.11 -4.08
N ALA A 449 20.93 -29.26 -3.32
CA ALA A 449 19.48 -29.18 -3.30
C ALA A 449 18.89 -28.84 -4.68
N ALA A 450 19.46 -27.83 -5.37
CA ALA A 450 19.06 -27.47 -6.73
C ALA A 450 19.26 -28.62 -7.73
N ILE A 451 20.36 -29.35 -7.64
CA ILE A 451 20.65 -30.52 -8.46
C ILE A 451 19.60 -31.63 -8.21
N SER A 452 19.25 -31.90 -6.94
CA SER A 452 18.21 -32.90 -6.61
C SER A 452 16.85 -32.54 -7.19
N VAL A 453 16.48 -31.25 -7.21
CA VAL A 453 15.25 -30.79 -7.86
C VAL A 453 15.28 -31.05 -9.36
N LEU A 454 16.38 -30.70 -10.06
CA LEU A 454 16.51 -30.91 -11.51
C LEU A 454 16.61 -32.41 -11.87
N GLU A 455 17.21 -33.23 -11.03
CA GLU A 455 17.26 -34.68 -11.19
C GLU A 455 15.85 -35.28 -11.07
N GLY A 456 15.07 -34.87 -10.06
CA GLY A 456 13.66 -35.25 -9.92
C GLY A 456 12.78 -34.83 -11.10
N GLN A 457 13.15 -33.75 -11.80
CA GLN A 457 12.47 -33.29 -13.04
C GLN A 457 12.95 -34.04 -14.33
N GLY A 458 13.93 -34.91 -14.18
CA GLY A 458 14.52 -35.62 -15.33
C GLY A 458 15.37 -34.74 -16.25
N ALA A 459 15.80 -33.56 -15.77
CA ALA A 459 16.63 -32.62 -16.52
C ALA A 459 18.10 -33.05 -16.54
N ILE A 460 18.58 -33.56 -15.41
CA ILE A 460 19.95 -33.99 -15.21
C ILE A 460 20.02 -35.34 -14.50
N GLN A 461 21.16 -36.03 -14.60
CA GLN A 461 21.49 -37.23 -13.85
C GLN A 461 22.86 -37.08 -13.23
N ILE A 462 22.99 -37.42 -11.94
CA ILE A 462 24.31 -37.46 -11.29
C ILE A 462 25.06 -38.72 -11.70
N CYS A 463 26.30 -38.58 -12.15
CA CYS A 463 27.16 -39.71 -12.51
C CYS A 463 28.58 -39.52 -11.96
N SER A 464 29.24 -40.61 -11.66
CA SER A 464 30.65 -40.64 -11.23
C SER A 464 31.57 -40.96 -12.40
N GLY A 465 32.65 -40.22 -12.57
CA GLY A 465 33.63 -40.48 -13.57
C GLY A 465 34.35 -41.83 -13.30
N TYR A 466 34.45 -42.63 -14.36
CA TYR A 466 35.03 -44.00 -14.28
C TYR A 466 36.53 -43.96 -13.92
N ARG A 467 37.29 -42.93 -14.37
CA ARG A 467 38.74 -42.81 -14.19
C ARG A 467 39.21 -41.88 -13.10
N ASP A 468 38.42 -40.84 -12.78
CA ASP A 468 38.88 -39.74 -11.90
C ASP A 468 38.09 -39.58 -10.60
N LYS A 469 37.07 -40.43 -10.37
CA LYS A 469 36.18 -40.39 -9.17
C LYS A 469 35.47 -39.03 -8.95
N ARG A 470 35.45 -38.17 -9.96
CA ARG A 470 34.75 -36.89 -9.88
C ARG A 470 33.25 -37.07 -10.14
N THR A 471 32.45 -36.17 -9.54
CA THR A 471 31.00 -36.11 -9.76
C THR A 471 30.70 -35.25 -11.00
N TYR A 472 29.91 -35.77 -11.90
CA TYR A 472 29.45 -35.09 -13.11
C TYR A 472 27.93 -34.98 -13.12
N LEU A 473 27.43 -33.95 -13.77
CA LEU A 473 26.00 -33.77 -14.11
C LEU A 473 25.85 -34.14 -15.59
N ARG A 474 25.14 -35.22 -15.87
CA ARG A 474 24.75 -35.59 -17.22
C ARG A 474 23.52 -34.83 -17.60
N LEU A 475 23.57 -33.97 -18.63
CA LEU A 475 22.46 -33.26 -19.18
C LEU A 475 21.61 -34.18 -20.07
N MET A 476 20.30 -34.18 -19.87
CA MET A 476 19.40 -35.10 -20.59
C MET A 476 18.92 -34.42 -21.88
N ASN A 477 19.35 -34.91 -23.04
CA ASN A 477 19.08 -34.33 -24.37
C ASN A 477 17.58 -34.08 -24.60
N HIS A 478 16.71 -35.02 -24.21
CA HIS A 478 15.27 -34.87 -24.37
C HIS A 478 14.67 -33.69 -23.58
N TYR A 479 15.35 -33.22 -22.53
CA TYR A 479 14.92 -32.06 -21.74
C TYR A 479 15.47 -30.75 -22.31
N PHE A 480 16.75 -30.74 -22.69
CA PHE A 480 17.42 -29.54 -23.18
C PHE A 480 17.08 -29.23 -24.65
N ASP A 481 16.84 -30.23 -25.49
CA ASP A 481 16.47 -30.05 -26.90
C ASP A 481 15.01 -29.62 -27.09
N ARG A 482 14.07 -30.04 -26.19
CA ARG A 482 12.64 -29.71 -26.29
C ARG A 482 12.28 -28.28 -25.89
N ARG A 483 13.17 -27.55 -25.25
CA ARG A 483 12.93 -26.13 -24.88
C ARG A 483 13.47 -25.14 -25.90
N ALA A 484 13.86 -25.60 -27.05
CA ALA A 484 14.32 -24.81 -28.19
C ALA A 484 13.17 -24.29 -29.08
N LEU A 485 11.96 -24.66 -28.81
CA LEU A 485 10.73 -24.23 -29.46
C LEU A 485 9.86 -23.53 -28.40
#